data_da98ba0462655c8a410ad6a5fd32950e
#
_entry.id   da98ba0462655c8a410ad6a5fd32950e
#
_cell.length_a   1.000
_cell.length_b   1.000
_cell.length_c   1.000
_cell.angle_alpha   90.00
_cell.angle_beta   90.00
_cell.angle_gamma   90.00
#
_symmetry.space_group_name_H-M   'P 1'
#
loop_
_entity.id
_entity.type
_entity.pdbx_description
1 polymer ?
#
loop_
_entity_poly.entity_id
_entity_poly.type
_entity_poly.pdbx_seq_one_letter_code
_entity_poly.pdbx_strand_id
1 'polypeptide(L)'
;KIFFAHKTFKWTIDEKKVMGMHVANVFVIIIGFSIKEIKDKYLFDYEKVTSDPVRIEVKRINPYLIPAADFLIKKRNYQISNFPEMTFGSMPNDGGNLLFDEEKYLNLKKDNPTNNIFKFIRPFIGAKDHIKNKKKWCLWLKDVDQSEWVKNKLIVSIIEQVKSHRNKSDRQATKKLANVPWQFGEVRHKDETFILMPRVTSSRREYIPIDIVDKGSIAGDTCCVIPSNNLELFGFLNSSIHMTWVKNICGRLKDDFRYSIEVV
;
A
#
# COMPACT_ATOMS: atom_id res chain seq x y z
N LYS A 1 18.82 -28.09 2.22
CA LYS A 1 18.66 -27.36 3.50
C LYS A 1 19.55 -26.13 3.52
N ILE A 2 19.08 -25.05 4.13
CA ILE A 2 19.85 -23.81 4.29
C ILE A 2 20.86 -24.01 5.40
N PHE A 3 22.14 -23.67 5.17
CA PHE A 3 23.19 -23.77 6.17
C PHE A 3 23.79 -22.41 6.56
N PHE A 4 23.69 -21.40 5.71
CA PHE A 4 23.88 -20.02 6.14
C PHE A 4 22.93 -19.07 5.40
N ALA A 5 22.62 -17.94 6.03
CA ALA A 5 21.89 -16.88 5.37
C ALA A 5 22.25 -15.52 5.94
N HIS A 6 22.39 -14.53 5.05
CA HIS A 6 22.35 -13.12 5.40
C HIS A 6 20.93 -12.62 5.22
N LYS A 7 20.34 -12.05 6.28
CA LYS A 7 19.09 -11.31 6.18
C LYS A 7 19.28 -10.07 5.33
N THR A 8 18.23 -9.37 5.04
CA THR A 8 18.26 -8.18 4.16
C THR A 8 19.29 -7.16 4.60
N PHE A 9 20.21 -6.81 3.72
CA PHE A 9 21.19 -5.75 3.90
C PHE A 9 21.37 -4.93 2.63
N LYS A 10 21.94 -3.75 2.77
CA LYS A 10 22.22 -2.85 1.66
C LYS A 10 23.53 -3.27 0.97
N TRP A 11 23.43 -3.69 -0.29
CA TRP A 11 24.60 -3.91 -1.12
C TRP A 11 25.05 -2.61 -1.77
N THR A 12 26.29 -2.19 -1.50
CA THR A 12 26.91 -1.02 -2.13
C THR A 12 28.11 -1.46 -2.95
N ILE A 13 28.24 -0.90 -4.15
CA ILE A 13 29.47 -1.04 -4.94
C ILE A 13 30.42 0.08 -4.48
N ASP A 14 31.69 -0.27 -4.26
CA ASP A 14 32.69 0.69 -3.78
C ASP A 14 32.89 1.81 -4.82
N GLU A 15 32.55 3.06 -4.47
CA GLU A 15 32.51 4.21 -5.37
C GLU A 15 33.86 4.53 -6.02
N LYS A 16 34.96 4.06 -5.41
CA LYS A 16 36.33 4.32 -5.89
C LYS A 16 36.71 3.59 -7.18
N LYS A 17 35.90 2.64 -7.65
CA LYS A 17 36.24 1.78 -8.83
C LYS A 17 35.46 2.08 -10.11
N VAL A 18 34.45 2.94 -10.10
CA VAL A 18 33.61 3.17 -11.28
C VAL A 18 33.36 4.66 -11.50
N MET A 19 34.30 5.34 -12.13
CA MET A 19 34.10 6.69 -12.64
C MET A 19 32.96 6.69 -13.68
N GLY A 20 31.85 7.37 -13.38
CA GLY A 20 30.78 7.67 -14.33
C GLY A 20 29.52 6.78 -14.32
N MET A 21 29.42 5.78 -13.46
CA MET A 21 28.18 4.97 -13.31
C MET A 21 27.39 5.35 -12.06
N HIS A 22 26.06 5.46 -12.21
CA HIS A 22 25.16 5.61 -11.08
C HIS A 22 25.25 4.37 -10.16
N VAL A 23 25.68 4.57 -8.92
CA VAL A 23 25.77 3.49 -7.93
C VAL A 23 24.37 2.95 -7.64
N ALA A 24 24.12 1.73 -8.06
CA ALA A 24 22.87 1.05 -7.74
C ALA A 24 22.85 0.66 -6.27
N ASN A 25 22.00 1.30 -5.46
CA ASN A 25 21.72 0.89 -4.09
C ASN A 25 20.64 -0.20 -4.11
N VAL A 26 21.04 -1.45 -3.94
CA VAL A 26 20.14 -2.59 -3.89
C VAL A 26 20.12 -3.22 -2.49
N PHE A 27 18.97 -3.75 -2.11
CA PHE A 27 18.81 -4.54 -0.89
C PHE A 27 18.80 -6.00 -1.31
N VAL A 28 19.65 -6.80 -0.67
CA VAL A 28 19.87 -8.20 -1.02
C VAL A 28 19.79 -9.10 0.20
N ILE A 29 19.53 -10.37 -0.05
CA ILE A 29 19.75 -11.48 0.88
C ILE A 29 20.77 -12.44 0.24
N ILE A 30 21.57 -13.14 1.04
CA ILE A 30 22.47 -14.19 0.56
C ILE A 30 22.08 -15.48 1.26
N ILE A 31 21.88 -16.55 0.50
CA ILE A 31 21.48 -17.84 1.04
C ILE A 31 22.41 -18.93 0.52
N GLY A 32 23.06 -19.63 1.43
CA GLY A 32 23.80 -20.86 1.14
C GLY A 32 22.94 -22.08 1.46
N PHE A 33 22.82 -22.99 0.50
CA PHE A 33 22.06 -24.23 0.69
C PHE A 33 22.81 -25.44 0.18
N SER A 34 22.49 -26.60 0.77
CA SER A 34 23.11 -27.90 0.43
C SER A 34 22.06 -29.00 0.46
N ILE A 35 22.24 -30.00 -0.42
CA ILE A 35 21.46 -31.24 -0.39
C ILE A 35 21.92 -32.10 0.81
N LYS A 36 23.22 -32.11 1.10
CA LYS A 36 23.78 -32.80 2.26
C LYS A 36 23.51 -32.00 3.55
N GLU A 37 23.34 -32.70 4.67
CA GLU A 37 23.26 -32.07 5.98
C GLU A 37 24.59 -31.43 6.34
N ILE A 38 24.57 -30.16 6.68
CA ILE A 38 25.68 -29.39 7.23
C ILE A 38 25.35 -29.11 8.69
N LYS A 39 26.20 -29.48 9.61
CA LYS A 39 25.98 -29.36 11.05
C LYS A 39 25.99 -27.89 11.49
N ASP A 40 27.03 -27.17 11.07
CA ASP A 40 27.25 -25.80 11.49
C ASP A 40 26.43 -24.85 10.62
N LYS A 41 25.44 -24.18 11.21
CA LYS A 41 24.54 -23.27 10.52
C LYS A 41 24.65 -21.89 11.11
N TYR A 42 24.71 -20.88 10.26
CA TYR A 42 24.90 -19.50 10.64
C TYR A 42 23.87 -18.57 10.02
N LEU A 43 23.24 -17.76 10.87
CA LEU A 43 22.39 -16.67 10.44
C LEU A 43 23.12 -15.34 10.69
N PHE A 44 23.21 -14.51 9.67
CA PHE A 44 23.78 -13.18 9.75
C PHE A 44 22.64 -12.17 9.80
N ASP A 45 22.48 -11.55 10.97
CA ASP A 45 21.46 -10.54 11.22
C ASP A 45 22.06 -9.14 11.23
N TYR A 46 21.29 -8.14 10.91
CA TYR A 46 21.70 -6.75 10.80
C TYR A 46 20.80 -5.87 11.67
N GLU A 47 21.38 -5.14 12.61
CA GLU A 47 20.62 -4.16 13.41
C GLU A 47 20.00 -3.09 12.52
N LYS A 48 20.76 -2.63 11.54
CA LYS A 48 20.32 -1.76 10.43
C LYS A 48 20.83 -2.37 9.12
N VAL A 49 20.11 -2.19 8.04
CA VAL A 49 20.49 -2.71 6.71
C VAL A 49 21.87 -2.24 6.21
N THR A 50 22.47 -1.26 6.88
CA THR A 50 23.80 -0.68 6.60
C THR A 50 24.85 -1.02 7.66
N SER A 51 24.48 -1.72 8.74
CA SER A 51 25.43 -2.13 9.79
C SER A 51 26.20 -3.39 9.39
N ASP A 52 27.27 -3.70 10.12
CA ASP A 52 27.94 -4.97 10.01
C ASP A 52 27.03 -6.09 10.52
N PRO A 53 27.14 -7.31 9.92
CA PRO A 53 26.33 -8.45 10.31
C PRO A 53 26.77 -9.00 11.69
N VAL A 54 25.77 -9.34 12.50
CA VAL A 54 25.97 -10.16 13.71
C VAL A 54 25.78 -11.62 13.31
N ARG A 55 26.85 -12.44 13.45
CA ARG A 55 26.80 -13.87 13.20
C ARG A 55 26.17 -14.59 14.38
N ILE A 56 25.10 -15.35 14.10
CA ILE A 56 24.38 -16.14 15.10
C ILE A 56 24.49 -17.61 14.70
N GLU A 57 25.00 -18.45 15.59
CA GLU A 57 24.98 -19.90 15.41
C GLU A 57 23.58 -20.43 15.70
N VAL A 58 23.04 -21.25 14.80
CA VAL A 58 21.66 -21.74 14.88
C VAL A 58 21.55 -23.20 14.51
N LYS A 59 20.63 -23.92 15.10
CA LYS A 59 20.37 -25.34 14.78
C LYS A 59 19.68 -25.53 13.44
N ARG A 60 18.88 -24.55 13.01
CA ARG A 60 18.08 -24.59 11.77
C ARG A 60 17.90 -23.19 11.22
N ILE A 61 17.72 -23.11 9.91
CA ILE A 61 17.29 -21.87 9.22
C ILE A 61 16.13 -22.27 8.32
N ASN A 62 14.95 -21.78 8.59
CA ASN A 62 13.76 -22.04 7.77
C ASN A 62 13.71 -21.12 6.52
N PRO A 63 12.77 -21.33 5.58
CA PRO A 63 12.65 -20.51 4.37
C PRO A 63 12.42 -18.99 4.61
N TYR A 64 12.03 -18.60 5.81
CA TYR A 64 11.87 -17.18 6.20
C TYR A 64 13.11 -16.60 6.87
N LEU A 65 14.22 -17.31 6.83
CA LEU A 65 15.51 -16.93 7.45
C LEU A 65 15.36 -16.70 8.96
N ILE A 66 14.59 -17.56 9.63
CA ILE A 66 14.38 -17.55 11.07
C ILE A 66 14.91 -18.86 11.65
N PRO A 67 15.52 -18.85 12.86
CA PRO A 67 16.05 -20.05 13.54
C PRO A 67 14.90 -20.90 14.15
N ALA A 68 13.98 -21.38 13.33
CA ALA A 68 12.80 -22.13 13.73
C ALA A 68 12.60 -23.40 12.88
N ALA A 69 11.60 -24.20 13.22
CA ALA A 69 11.21 -25.37 12.46
C ALA A 69 10.84 -25.02 11.01
N ASP A 70 11.10 -25.96 10.09
CA ASP A 70 10.73 -25.79 8.70
C ASP A 70 9.20 -25.87 8.55
N PHE A 71 8.59 -24.76 8.17
CA PHE A 71 7.22 -24.72 7.72
C PHE A 71 7.11 -23.73 6.54
N LEU A 72 6.14 -23.95 5.67
CA LEU A 72 5.92 -23.12 4.51
C LEU A 72 4.52 -22.52 4.58
N ILE A 73 4.46 -21.21 4.63
CA ILE A 73 3.20 -20.47 4.51
C ILE A 73 2.83 -20.45 3.03
N LYS A 74 1.74 -21.11 2.69
CA LYS A 74 1.24 -21.14 1.31
C LYS A 74 0.37 -19.92 1.05
N LYS A 75 0.54 -19.30 -0.12
CA LYS A 75 -0.40 -18.31 -0.63
C LYS A 75 -1.80 -18.94 -0.71
N ARG A 76 -2.80 -18.20 -0.29
CA ARG A 76 -4.21 -18.60 -0.36
C ARG A 76 -5.01 -17.58 -1.15
N ASN A 77 -6.05 -18.05 -1.83
CA ASN A 77 -7.01 -17.21 -2.56
C ASN A 77 -8.30 -16.99 -1.76
N TYR A 78 -8.32 -17.44 -0.50
CA TYR A 78 -9.45 -17.30 0.41
C TYR A 78 -8.92 -17.06 1.82
N GLN A 79 -9.68 -16.34 2.61
CA GLN A 79 -9.42 -16.09 4.01
C GLN A 79 -9.67 -17.34 4.87
N ILE A 80 -9.00 -17.45 6.01
CA ILE A 80 -9.19 -18.54 6.98
C ILE A 80 -10.25 -18.16 8.02
N SER A 81 -10.38 -16.87 8.30
CA SER A 81 -11.27 -16.33 9.30
C SER A 81 -12.65 -16.00 8.72
N ASN A 82 -13.65 -15.83 9.60
CA ASN A 82 -14.98 -15.35 9.22
C ASN A 82 -15.06 -13.80 9.15
N PHE A 83 -13.95 -13.11 9.24
CA PHE A 83 -13.92 -11.65 9.06
C PHE A 83 -14.09 -11.27 7.58
N PRO A 84 -14.56 -10.05 7.29
CA PRO A 84 -14.66 -9.59 5.91
C PRO A 84 -13.32 -9.61 5.18
N GLU A 85 -13.36 -9.88 3.88
CA GLU A 85 -12.17 -9.95 3.03
C GLU A 85 -11.47 -8.58 2.96
N MET A 86 -10.14 -8.61 3.08
CA MET A 86 -9.30 -7.45 2.86
C MET A 86 -9.12 -7.19 1.36
N THR A 87 -9.34 -5.96 0.95
CA THR A 87 -9.15 -5.50 -0.43
C THR A 87 -8.26 -4.26 -0.49
N PHE A 88 -7.92 -3.82 -1.69
CA PHE A 88 -7.33 -2.49 -1.87
C PHE A 88 -8.40 -1.41 -1.94
N GLY A 89 -8.04 -0.17 -1.63
CA GLY A 89 -8.89 0.98 -1.88
C GLY A 89 -9.09 1.25 -3.38
N SER A 90 -9.89 2.25 -3.69
CA SER A 90 -10.26 2.64 -5.06
C SER A 90 -9.13 3.40 -5.77
N MET A 91 -8.91 3.14 -7.06
CA MET A 91 -7.85 3.77 -7.85
C MET A 91 -8.44 4.83 -8.79
N PRO A 92 -8.06 6.12 -8.64
CA PRO A 92 -8.61 7.20 -9.48
C PRO A 92 -8.28 7.04 -10.97
N ASN A 93 -7.01 6.77 -11.32
CA ASN A 93 -6.49 6.73 -12.69
C ASN A 93 -6.97 7.94 -13.54
N ASP A 94 -6.71 9.14 -13.02
CA ASP A 94 -7.34 10.40 -13.43
C ASP A 94 -6.33 11.51 -13.77
N GLY A 95 -5.02 11.25 -13.65
CA GLY A 95 -3.98 12.28 -13.77
C GLY A 95 -4.02 13.33 -12.66
N GLY A 96 -4.66 13.04 -11.51
CA GLY A 96 -4.81 13.95 -10.37
C GLY A 96 -5.94 14.97 -10.52
N ASN A 97 -6.83 14.80 -11.52
CA ASN A 97 -7.90 15.75 -11.78
C ASN A 97 -9.12 15.57 -10.86
N LEU A 98 -9.40 14.32 -10.41
CA LEU A 98 -10.50 14.05 -9.46
C LEU A 98 -10.07 14.27 -8.01
N LEU A 99 -8.80 14.53 -7.74
CA LEU A 99 -8.26 14.66 -6.39
C LEU A 99 -7.96 16.12 -6.05
N PHE A 100 -8.28 16.50 -4.82
CA PHE A 100 -8.06 17.85 -4.28
C PHE A 100 -7.24 17.71 -2.99
N ASP A 101 -6.04 18.30 -2.95
CA ASP A 101 -5.36 18.59 -1.71
C ASP A 101 -6.04 19.73 -0.94
N GLU A 102 -5.55 20.05 0.23
CA GLU A 102 -6.17 21.05 1.10
C GLU A 102 -6.20 22.44 0.46
N GLU A 103 -5.12 22.85 -0.21
CA GLU A 103 -5.04 24.14 -0.89
C GLU A 103 -6.02 24.22 -2.07
N LYS A 104 -6.01 23.23 -2.95
CA LYS A 104 -6.91 23.14 -4.10
C LYS A 104 -8.40 23.11 -3.66
N TYR A 105 -8.71 22.38 -2.56
CA TYR A 105 -10.05 22.31 -2.02
C TYR A 105 -10.51 23.66 -1.45
N LEU A 106 -9.66 24.34 -0.67
CA LEU A 106 -9.98 25.62 -0.07
C LEU A 106 -10.14 26.72 -1.13
N ASN A 107 -9.28 26.75 -2.15
CA ASN A 107 -9.42 27.67 -3.29
C ASN A 107 -10.70 27.40 -4.06
N LEU A 108 -11.03 26.14 -4.36
CA LEU A 108 -12.28 25.76 -5.01
C LEU A 108 -13.49 26.28 -4.23
N LYS A 109 -13.48 26.14 -2.89
CA LYS A 109 -14.56 26.58 -2.01
C LYS A 109 -14.67 28.11 -1.94
N LYS A 110 -13.52 28.81 -1.92
CA LYS A 110 -13.47 30.27 -1.90
C LYS A 110 -14.01 30.85 -3.21
N ASP A 111 -13.61 30.31 -4.36
CA ASP A 111 -13.97 30.82 -5.67
C ASP A 111 -15.41 30.43 -6.09
N ASN A 112 -15.97 29.38 -5.47
CA ASN A 112 -17.27 28.81 -5.84
C ASN A 112 -18.11 28.47 -4.60
N PRO A 113 -18.41 29.41 -3.68
CA PRO A 113 -18.96 29.11 -2.36
C PRO A 113 -20.35 28.46 -2.38
N THR A 114 -21.13 28.70 -3.40
CA THR A 114 -22.52 28.17 -3.55
C THR A 114 -22.63 27.08 -4.60
N ASN A 115 -21.51 26.62 -5.15
CA ASN A 115 -21.54 25.60 -6.21
C ASN A 115 -21.94 24.23 -5.65
N ASN A 116 -22.85 23.55 -6.34
CA ASN A 116 -23.34 22.24 -5.92
C ASN A 116 -22.30 21.09 -6.05
N ILE A 117 -21.09 21.35 -6.59
CA ILE A 117 -20.01 20.38 -6.65
C ILE A 117 -19.68 19.78 -5.28
N PHE A 118 -19.82 20.58 -4.21
CA PHE A 118 -19.50 20.14 -2.84
C PHE A 118 -20.41 19.02 -2.33
N LYS A 119 -21.58 18.81 -2.94
CA LYS A 119 -22.45 17.66 -2.69
C LYS A 119 -21.76 16.34 -3.07
N PHE A 120 -20.85 16.38 -4.04
CA PHE A 120 -20.18 15.20 -4.61
C PHE A 120 -18.72 15.07 -4.17
N ILE A 121 -18.23 15.99 -3.36
CA ILE A 121 -16.87 15.92 -2.82
C ILE A 121 -16.87 15.11 -1.53
N ARG A 122 -16.02 14.06 -1.47
CA ARG A 122 -15.83 13.22 -0.29
C ARG A 122 -14.37 13.26 0.18
N PRO A 123 -14.10 13.08 1.48
CA PRO A 123 -12.74 12.87 1.96
C PRO A 123 -12.07 11.69 1.23
N PHE A 124 -10.81 11.85 0.86
CA PHE A 124 -10.01 10.81 0.20
C PHE A 124 -8.77 10.50 1.04
N ILE A 125 -8.51 9.22 1.29
CA ILE A 125 -7.42 8.78 2.17
C ILE A 125 -6.44 7.93 1.38
N GLY A 126 -5.30 8.53 1.01
CA GLY A 126 -4.14 7.81 0.50
C GLY A 126 -3.19 7.45 1.63
N ALA A 127 -2.37 6.39 1.46
CA ALA A 127 -1.45 5.93 2.50
C ALA A 127 -0.49 7.03 2.99
N LYS A 128 0.08 7.81 2.08
CA LYS A 128 0.99 8.91 2.42
C LYS A 128 0.28 10.03 3.18
N ASP A 129 -0.96 10.32 2.79
CA ASP A 129 -1.76 11.39 3.39
C ASP A 129 -2.19 10.96 4.80
N HIS A 130 -2.63 9.71 4.97
CA HIS A 130 -2.93 9.09 6.26
C HIS A 130 -1.72 9.13 7.22
N ILE A 131 -0.57 8.61 6.79
CA ILE A 131 0.66 8.57 7.61
C ILE A 131 1.12 9.98 8.04
N LYS A 132 0.87 11.01 7.21
CA LYS A 132 1.29 12.39 7.45
C LYS A 132 0.17 13.27 8.03
N ASN A 133 -0.98 12.70 8.32
CA ASN A 133 -2.18 13.41 8.76
C ASN A 133 -2.55 14.61 7.84
N LYS A 134 -2.46 14.37 6.52
CA LYS A 134 -2.83 15.36 5.51
C LYS A 134 -4.25 15.14 5.03
N LYS A 135 -4.99 16.20 4.88
CA LYS A 135 -6.34 16.17 4.34
C LYS A 135 -6.33 16.19 2.81
N LYS A 136 -7.15 15.36 2.23
CA LYS A 136 -7.39 15.28 0.79
C LYS A 136 -8.85 14.95 0.51
N TRP A 137 -9.35 15.36 -0.63
CA TRP A 137 -10.73 15.09 -1.07
C TRP A 137 -10.73 14.56 -2.50
N CYS A 138 -11.86 14.00 -2.89
CA CYS A 138 -12.08 13.58 -4.27
C CYS A 138 -13.48 13.95 -4.75
N LEU A 139 -13.62 14.17 -6.05
CA LEU A 139 -14.92 14.20 -6.72
C LEU A 139 -15.39 12.75 -6.89
N TRP A 140 -16.51 12.39 -6.26
CA TRP A 140 -17.03 11.02 -6.23
C TRP A 140 -18.44 10.99 -6.82
N LEU A 141 -18.54 10.47 -8.05
CA LEU A 141 -19.78 10.42 -8.83
C LEU A 141 -20.26 8.99 -9.08
N LYS A 142 -19.78 8.02 -8.29
CA LYS A 142 -20.29 6.65 -8.34
C LYS A 142 -21.78 6.65 -7.94
N ASP A 143 -22.60 5.96 -8.71
CA ASP A 143 -24.03 5.80 -8.48
C ASP A 143 -24.84 7.13 -8.42
N VAL A 144 -24.26 8.23 -8.90
CA VAL A 144 -24.92 9.53 -9.06
C VAL A 144 -25.50 9.64 -10.47
N ASP A 145 -26.78 9.97 -10.57
CA ASP A 145 -27.41 10.20 -11.87
C ASP A 145 -26.72 11.37 -12.60
N GLN A 146 -26.47 11.19 -13.90
CA GLN A 146 -25.77 12.20 -14.70
C GLN A 146 -26.53 13.53 -14.76
N SER A 147 -27.87 13.49 -14.70
CA SER A 147 -28.71 14.70 -14.68
C SER A 147 -28.43 15.63 -13.51
N GLU A 148 -27.89 15.12 -12.40
CA GLU A 148 -27.58 15.91 -11.20
C GLU A 148 -26.32 16.78 -11.35
N TRP A 149 -25.36 16.40 -12.21
CA TRP A 149 -24.08 17.08 -12.34
C TRP A 149 -23.74 17.56 -13.75
N VAL A 150 -24.36 17.04 -14.81
CA VAL A 150 -24.04 17.39 -16.21
C VAL A 150 -24.22 18.87 -16.53
N LYS A 151 -25.09 19.58 -15.82
CA LYS A 151 -25.29 21.04 -15.96
C LYS A 151 -24.26 21.87 -15.20
N ASN A 152 -23.45 21.24 -14.33
CA ASN A 152 -22.41 21.92 -13.59
C ASN A 152 -21.15 22.04 -14.45
N LYS A 153 -20.88 23.22 -15.00
CA LYS A 153 -19.73 23.46 -15.88
C LYS A 153 -18.38 23.10 -15.27
N LEU A 154 -18.24 23.26 -13.94
CA LEU A 154 -17.02 22.96 -13.22
C LEU A 154 -16.77 21.45 -13.16
N ILE A 155 -17.81 20.66 -12.83
CA ILE A 155 -17.73 19.20 -12.84
C ILE A 155 -17.41 18.69 -14.25
N VAL A 156 -18.12 19.20 -15.27
CA VAL A 156 -17.90 18.82 -16.67
C VAL A 156 -16.46 19.10 -17.10
N SER A 157 -15.92 20.28 -16.76
CA SER A 157 -14.52 20.64 -17.07
C SER A 157 -13.50 19.65 -16.45
N ILE A 158 -13.72 19.26 -15.18
CA ILE A 158 -12.88 18.25 -14.50
C ILE A 158 -12.97 16.91 -15.22
N ILE A 159 -14.15 16.45 -15.57
CA ILE A 159 -14.38 15.18 -16.27
C ILE A 159 -13.70 15.17 -17.65
N GLU A 160 -13.76 16.28 -18.39
CA GLU A 160 -13.08 16.40 -19.68
C GLU A 160 -11.56 16.31 -19.55
N GLN A 161 -10.98 16.88 -18.50
CA GLN A 161 -9.55 16.73 -18.20
C GLN A 161 -9.19 15.25 -17.91
N VAL A 162 -10.01 14.55 -17.15
CA VAL A 162 -9.84 13.09 -16.92
C VAL A 162 -9.91 12.30 -18.22
N LYS A 163 -10.91 12.59 -19.07
CA LYS A 163 -11.09 11.97 -20.38
C LYS A 163 -9.86 12.19 -21.26
N SER A 164 -9.38 13.43 -21.34
CA SER A 164 -8.18 13.78 -22.09
C SER A 164 -6.94 13.02 -21.58
N HIS A 165 -6.74 12.99 -20.27
CA HIS A 165 -5.63 12.24 -19.65
C HIS A 165 -5.68 10.75 -20.01
N ARG A 166 -6.84 10.11 -19.88
CA ARG A 166 -7.01 8.68 -20.18
C ARG A 166 -6.80 8.36 -21.66
N ASN A 167 -7.26 9.24 -22.57
CA ASN A 167 -7.05 9.07 -24.00
C ASN A 167 -5.59 9.16 -24.43
N LYS A 168 -4.76 9.95 -23.72
CA LYS A 168 -3.32 10.11 -23.98
C LYS A 168 -2.47 8.93 -23.45
N SER A 169 -3.04 8.01 -22.71
CA SER A 169 -2.31 6.88 -22.14
C SER A 169 -1.88 5.89 -23.23
N ASP A 170 -0.70 5.28 -23.09
CA ASP A 170 -0.27 4.17 -23.95
C ASP A 170 -0.95 2.84 -23.61
N ARG A 171 -1.56 2.74 -22.42
CA ARG A 171 -2.22 1.53 -21.95
C ARG A 171 -3.66 1.45 -22.45
N GLN A 172 -3.97 0.42 -23.24
CA GLN A 172 -5.33 0.20 -23.76
C GLN A 172 -6.41 0.11 -22.67
N ALA A 173 -6.08 -0.51 -21.54
CA ALA A 173 -7.01 -0.58 -20.40
C ALA A 173 -7.36 0.84 -19.87
N THR A 174 -6.39 1.75 -19.79
CA THR A 174 -6.63 3.14 -19.39
C THR A 174 -7.44 3.90 -20.43
N LYS A 175 -7.16 3.71 -21.73
CA LYS A 175 -7.95 4.33 -22.82
C LYS A 175 -9.43 3.95 -22.75
N LYS A 176 -9.74 2.68 -22.45
CA LYS A 176 -11.14 2.24 -22.30
C LYS A 176 -11.89 2.98 -21.18
N LEU A 177 -11.20 3.39 -20.12
CA LEU A 177 -11.78 4.16 -19.02
C LEU A 177 -12.16 5.61 -19.43
N ALA A 178 -11.68 6.09 -20.58
CA ALA A 178 -12.11 7.39 -21.10
C ALA A 178 -13.59 7.43 -21.51
N ASN A 179 -14.26 6.29 -21.64
CA ASN A 179 -15.70 6.20 -21.89
C ASN A 179 -16.54 6.48 -20.63
N VAL A 180 -15.94 6.37 -19.43
CA VAL A 180 -16.58 6.64 -18.13
C VAL A 180 -15.70 7.57 -17.29
N PRO A 181 -15.39 8.78 -17.80
CA PRO A 181 -14.37 9.66 -17.20
C PRO A 181 -14.79 10.24 -15.84
N TRP A 182 -16.07 10.17 -15.47
CA TRP A 182 -16.60 10.61 -14.18
C TRP A 182 -16.39 9.59 -13.06
N GLN A 183 -16.02 8.34 -13.38
CA GLN A 183 -15.77 7.32 -12.39
C GLN A 183 -14.26 7.13 -12.18
N PHE A 184 -13.90 6.66 -10.98
CA PHE A 184 -12.56 6.14 -10.72
C PHE A 184 -12.27 4.98 -11.66
N GLY A 185 -10.99 4.78 -12.00
CA GLY A 185 -10.54 3.68 -12.85
C GLY A 185 -10.83 2.31 -12.23
N GLU A 186 -10.76 2.22 -10.91
CA GLU A 186 -11.20 1.05 -10.14
C GLU A 186 -11.99 1.52 -8.92
N VAL A 187 -13.24 1.08 -8.83
CA VAL A 187 -14.16 1.40 -7.73
C VAL A 187 -14.28 0.17 -6.85
N ARG A 188 -13.69 0.22 -5.65
CA ARG A 188 -13.74 -0.86 -4.66
C ARG A 188 -14.41 -0.43 -3.34
N HIS A 189 -14.74 0.85 -3.23
CA HIS A 189 -15.40 1.39 -2.04
C HIS A 189 -16.78 0.76 -1.86
N LYS A 190 -17.03 0.29 -0.62
CA LYS A 190 -18.35 -0.11 -0.13
C LYS A 190 -18.85 0.98 0.81
N ASP A 191 -20.16 1.25 0.81
CA ASP A 191 -20.75 2.33 1.63
C ASP A 191 -20.95 1.86 3.09
N GLU A 192 -19.87 1.46 3.72
CA GLU A 192 -19.83 0.98 5.10
C GLU A 192 -18.52 1.45 5.79
N THR A 193 -18.53 1.50 7.11
CA THR A 193 -17.34 1.78 7.93
C THR A 193 -16.30 0.69 7.70
N PHE A 194 -15.03 1.06 7.63
CA PHE A 194 -13.95 0.15 7.30
C PHE A 194 -12.70 0.40 8.13
N ILE A 195 -11.92 -0.67 8.31
CA ILE A 195 -10.55 -0.58 8.84
C ILE A 195 -9.62 -0.29 7.66
N LEU A 196 -8.79 0.74 7.81
CA LEU A 196 -7.84 1.20 6.80
C LEU A 196 -6.41 1.00 7.29
N MET A 197 -5.54 0.52 6.42
CA MET A 197 -4.10 0.44 6.67
C MET A 197 -3.29 0.75 5.41
N PRO A 198 -2.11 1.42 5.53
CA PRO A 198 -1.22 1.66 4.41
C PRO A 198 -0.66 0.36 3.83
N ARG A 199 -0.60 0.25 2.50
CA ARG A 199 0.08 -0.88 1.82
C ARG A 199 1.58 -0.91 2.08
N VAL A 200 2.20 0.26 2.28
CA VAL A 200 3.62 0.38 2.56
C VAL A 200 3.81 1.26 3.79
N THR A 201 4.56 0.77 4.75
CA THR A 201 4.93 1.52 5.96
C THR A 201 6.41 1.33 6.28
N SER A 202 7.01 2.36 6.90
CA SER A 202 8.43 2.35 7.24
C SER A 202 8.79 1.20 8.19
N SER A 203 9.90 0.52 7.92
CA SER A 203 10.51 -0.50 8.79
C SER A 203 10.87 0.02 10.18
N ARG A 204 11.01 1.35 10.33
CA ARG A 204 11.29 2.02 11.62
C ARG A 204 10.05 2.16 12.51
N ARG A 205 8.86 1.87 12.01
CA ARG A 205 7.64 1.91 12.81
C ARG A 205 7.49 0.62 13.59
N GLU A 206 7.14 0.76 14.86
CA GLU A 206 6.85 -0.38 15.73
C GLU A 206 5.58 -1.09 15.28
N TYR A 207 4.56 -0.31 14.86
CA TYR A 207 3.27 -0.80 14.37
C TYR A 207 2.87 -0.13 13.06
N ILE A 208 2.05 -0.81 12.27
CA ILE A 208 1.38 -0.21 11.10
C ILE A 208 0.34 0.79 11.60
N PRO A 209 0.26 2.02 11.05
CA PRO A 209 -0.80 2.95 11.41
C PRO A 209 -2.12 2.49 10.80
N ILE A 210 -3.00 1.97 11.64
CA ILE A 210 -4.32 1.43 11.27
C ILE A 210 -5.39 2.29 11.92
N ASP A 211 -6.45 2.62 11.18
CA ASP A 211 -7.60 3.39 11.67
C ASP A 211 -8.93 2.76 11.29
N ILE A 212 -9.98 3.07 12.05
CA ILE A 212 -11.38 2.84 11.66
C ILE A 212 -11.88 4.13 11.02
N VAL A 213 -12.38 4.02 9.80
CA VAL A 213 -12.79 5.15 8.96
C VAL A 213 -14.26 5.04 8.61
N ASP A 214 -14.98 6.16 8.72
CA ASP A 214 -16.40 6.24 8.39
C ASP A 214 -16.67 6.05 6.89
N LYS A 215 -17.82 5.48 6.58
CA LYS A 215 -18.32 5.20 5.22
C LYS A 215 -18.31 6.40 4.26
N GLY A 216 -18.37 7.62 4.77
CA GLY A 216 -18.32 8.83 3.96
C GLY A 216 -16.99 9.11 3.29
N SER A 217 -15.92 8.42 3.69
CA SER A 217 -14.55 8.61 3.17
C SER A 217 -14.19 7.55 2.13
N ILE A 218 -13.40 7.92 1.13
CA ILE A 218 -12.94 7.04 0.06
C ILE A 218 -11.47 6.68 0.31
N ALA A 219 -11.18 5.39 0.49
CA ALA A 219 -9.81 4.90 0.57
C ALA A 219 -9.19 4.78 -0.83
N GLY A 220 -7.96 5.28 -0.99
CA GLY A 220 -7.17 5.12 -2.20
C GLY A 220 -6.47 3.75 -2.31
N ASP A 221 -6.09 3.33 -3.49
CA ASP A 221 -5.44 2.04 -3.82
C ASP A 221 -4.06 1.85 -3.18
N THR A 222 -3.51 2.89 -2.58
CA THR A 222 -2.30 2.82 -1.75
C THR A 222 -2.57 2.32 -0.34
N CYS A 223 -3.84 2.10 0.03
CA CYS A 223 -4.29 1.51 1.28
C CYS A 223 -4.90 0.11 1.05
N CYS A 224 -4.82 -0.73 2.09
CA CYS A 224 -5.68 -1.90 2.25
C CYS A 224 -6.89 -1.53 3.10
N VAL A 225 -8.01 -2.18 2.84
CA VAL A 225 -9.32 -1.90 3.44
C VAL A 225 -10.00 -3.21 3.84
N ILE A 226 -10.51 -3.27 5.06
CA ILE A 226 -11.42 -4.33 5.52
C ILE A 226 -12.75 -3.67 5.86
N PRO A 227 -13.86 -4.01 5.18
CA PRO A 227 -15.18 -3.45 5.46
C PRO A 227 -15.72 -3.98 6.79
N SER A 228 -15.32 -3.35 7.88
CA SER A 228 -15.64 -3.74 9.25
C SER A 228 -15.41 -2.60 10.25
N ASN A 229 -16.21 -2.56 11.28
CA ASN A 229 -16.02 -1.72 12.48
C ASN A 229 -15.77 -2.58 13.74
N ASN A 230 -15.40 -3.87 13.57
CA ASN A 230 -15.16 -4.79 14.66
C ASN A 230 -13.90 -4.40 15.43
N LEU A 231 -14.07 -4.08 16.73
CA LEU A 231 -12.98 -3.64 17.60
C LEU A 231 -12.02 -4.78 18.00
N GLU A 232 -12.48 -6.03 18.01
CA GLU A 232 -11.61 -7.19 18.28
C GLU A 232 -10.64 -7.38 17.11
N LEU A 233 -11.13 -7.33 15.87
CA LEU A 233 -10.30 -7.37 14.67
C LEU A 233 -9.32 -6.20 14.65
N PHE A 234 -9.79 -4.98 14.95
CA PHE A 234 -8.95 -3.80 15.03
C PHE A 234 -7.85 -3.95 16.07
N GLY A 235 -8.18 -4.45 17.27
CA GLY A 235 -7.21 -4.73 18.33
C GLY A 235 -6.19 -5.80 17.94
N PHE A 236 -6.63 -6.88 17.29
CA PHE A 236 -5.74 -7.92 16.75
C PHE A 236 -4.75 -7.35 15.74
N LEU A 237 -5.22 -6.57 14.77
CA LEU A 237 -4.38 -5.96 13.74
C LEU A 237 -3.36 -4.95 14.31
N ASN A 238 -3.66 -4.33 15.45
CA ASN A 238 -2.74 -3.45 16.19
C ASN A 238 -1.86 -4.19 17.22
N SER A 239 -1.89 -5.52 17.24
CA SER A 239 -1.13 -6.32 18.22
C SER A 239 0.34 -6.56 17.79
N SER A 240 1.19 -6.88 18.77
CA SER A 240 2.56 -7.32 18.53
C SER A 240 2.63 -8.65 17.77
N ILE A 241 1.62 -9.52 17.91
CA ILE A 241 1.51 -10.80 17.19
C ILE A 241 1.36 -10.53 15.69
N HIS A 242 0.40 -9.68 15.32
CA HIS A 242 0.21 -9.28 13.92
C HIS A 242 1.44 -8.56 13.36
N MET A 243 2.06 -7.68 14.13
CA MET A 243 3.27 -6.99 13.67
C MET A 243 4.46 -7.95 13.48
N THR A 244 4.58 -8.98 14.34
CA THR A 244 5.58 -10.04 14.16
C THR A 244 5.34 -10.82 12.86
N TRP A 245 4.08 -11.14 12.55
CA TRP A 245 3.70 -11.74 11.28
C TRP A 245 4.11 -10.87 10.10
N VAL A 246 3.76 -9.58 10.11
CA VAL A 246 4.10 -8.62 9.05
C VAL A 246 5.62 -8.55 8.82
N LYS A 247 6.40 -8.47 9.89
CA LYS A 247 7.87 -8.40 9.83
C LYS A 247 8.50 -9.60 9.15
N ASN A 248 7.92 -10.78 9.31
CA ASN A 248 8.51 -12.04 8.85
C ASN A 248 7.91 -12.56 7.54
N ILE A 249 6.65 -12.25 7.24
CA ILE A 249 5.90 -12.89 6.15
C ILE A 249 5.57 -11.92 5.02
N CYS A 250 5.25 -10.65 5.34
CA CYS A 250 4.94 -9.67 4.31
C CYS A 250 6.17 -9.30 3.48
N GLY A 251 5.91 -8.91 2.23
CA GLY A 251 6.95 -8.46 1.32
C GLY A 251 7.62 -7.16 1.77
N ARG A 252 8.66 -6.77 1.04
CA ARG A 252 9.38 -5.52 1.24
C ARG A 252 9.33 -4.67 -0.02
N LEU A 253 9.30 -3.36 0.18
CA LEU A 253 9.59 -2.37 -0.86
C LEU A 253 10.84 -1.61 -0.39
N LYS A 254 12.01 -1.98 -0.92
CA LYS A 254 13.31 -1.62 -0.36
C LYS A 254 13.40 -2.17 1.07
N ASP A 255 13.49 -1.29 2.08
CA ASP A 255 13.51 -1.64 3.50
C ASP A 255 12.11 -1.62 4.16
N ASP A 256 11.17 -0.91 3.58
CA ASP A 256 9.82 -0.71 4.11
C ASP A 256 8.95 -1.98 4.00
N PHE A 257 8.08 -2.21 4.98
CA PHE A 257 7.12 -3.31 4.95
C PHE A 257 6.06 -3.06 3.88
N ARG A 258 5.91 -4.03 2.98
CA ARG A 258 4.83 -4.04 1.99
C ARG A 258 3.76 -5.05 2.41
N TYR A 259 2.67 -4.53 2.92
CA TYR A 259 1.54 -5.33 3.34
C TYR A 259 0.87 -6.02 2.15
N SER A 260 0.56 -7.30 2.28
CA SER A 260 -0.05 -8.09 1.20
C SER A 260 -1.35 -8.71 1.67
N ILE A 261 -2.43 -8.44 0.94
CA ILE A 261 -3.76 -9.03 1.18
C ILE A 261 -3.80 -10.56 0.97
N GLU A 262 -2.74 -11.14 0.36
CA GLU A 262 -2.70 -12.57 0.02
C GLU A 262 -2.06 -13.44 1.11
N VAL A 263 -1.40 -12.84 2.09
CA VAL A 263 -0.67 -13.56 3.16
C VAL A 263 -1.08 -13.13 4.57
N VAL A 264 -2.12 -12.33 4.69
CA VAL A 264 -2.64 -11.83 5.96
C VAL A 264 -4.04 -12.35 6.22
#